data_c92b522bfc6ef33e15c90885bc331c79
#
_entry.id   c92b522bfc6ef33e15c90885bc331c79
#
_cell.length_a   1.000
_cell.length_b   1.000
_cell.length_c   1.000
_cell.angle_alpha   90.00
_cell.angle_beta   90.00
_cell.angle_gamma   90.00
#
_symmetry.space_group_name_H-M   'P 1'
#
loop_
_entity.id
_entity.type
_entity.pdbx_description
1 polymer ?
#
loop_
_entity_poly.entity_id
_entity_poly.type
_entity_poly.pdbx_seq_one_letter_code
_entity_poly.pdbx_strand_id
1 'polypeptide(L)'
;MQLLYALAKLRTPWLDTVLGAITNCGGEIVFMAVAIIVFWCVSKSCGYYMLTVGFVGTIVNQFLKLVFRIPRPWVKDPDFRIVESARAEATGYSFPSGHTQNVFASFGCLGRWTRRTWLRVVCAVVIVLTAFSRMYLGVHTPLDVGVSFGIGLVLVFALYPLFRDIDSHPNRLYWLFGAMAVLGLAYLLFAELWPFPADVDAANLASGRKNAYTLLGAVLGMTFSYWLDRRYVHFDVRAVWWAQVLKAVLGLAITIGLRTVLKAPLLALCGGHNIANLIRYALMVIFAAGIWPMTFGWFGRLGRNKPVPGTSD
;
A
#
# COMPACT_ATOMS: atom_id res chain seq x y z
N MET A 1 -26.95 -7.46 -4.77
CA MET A 1 -27.55 -6.20 -5.24
C MET A 1 -28.56 -5.60 -4.24
N GLN A 2 -29.44 -6.37 -3.59
CA GLN A 2 -30.49 -5.83 -2.69
C GLN A 2 -29.96 -4.83 -1.63
N LEU A 3 -28.88 -5.18 -0.91
CA LEU A 3 -28.27 -4.26 0.06
C LEU A 3 -27.76 -2.97 -0.60
N LEU A 4 -27.15 -3.05 -1.78
CA LEU A 4 -26.64 -1.87 -2.48
C LEU A 4 -27.78 -0.92 -2.89
N TYR A 5 -28.92 -1.47 -3.35
CA TYR A 5 -30.13 -0.67 -3.61
C TYR A 5 -30.71 -0.05 -2.33
N ALA A 6 -30.70 -0.78 -1.21
CA ALA A 6 -31.13 -0.22 0.07
C ALA A 6 -30.23 0.94 0.51
N LEU A 7 -28.89 0.79 0.38
CA LEU A 7 -27.93 1.85 0.67
C LEU A 7 -28.06 3.04 -0.30
N ALA A 8 -28.37 2.79 -1.57
CA ALA A 8 -28.59 3.84 -2.55
C ALA A 8 -29.75 4.78 -2.19
N LYS A 9 -30.79 4.27 -1.50
CA LYS A 9 -31.92 5.10 -1.01
C LYS A 9 -31.52 6.05 0.13
N LEU A 10 -30.40 5.78 0.81
CA LEU A 10 -29.88 6.63 1.90
C LEU A 10 -28.92 7.71 1.39
N ARG A 11 -28.62 7.75 0.09
CA ARG A 11 -27.68 8.71 -0.48
C ARG A 11 -28.21 10.13 -0.41
N THR A 12 -27.34 11.00 0.08
CA THR A 12 -27.55 12.46 0.09
C THR A 12 -26.23 13.12 -0.29
N PRO A 13 -26.23 14.33 -0.89
CA PRO A 13 -25.00 15.01 -1.30
C PRO A 13 -23.98 15.16 -0.16
N TRP A 14 -24.44 15.37 1.06
CA TRP A 14 -23.58 15.48 2.24
C TRP A 14 -22.94 14.13 2.59
N LEU A 15 -23.71 13.05 2.69
CA LEU A 15 -23.18 11.70 2.98
C LEU A 15 -22.27 11.19 1.88
N ASP A 16 -22.58 11.48 0.61
CA ASP A 16 -21.73 11.13 -0.54
C ASP A 16 -20.35 11.80 -0.41
N THR A 17 -20.31 13.07 -0.01
CA THR A 17 -19.08 13.82 0.20
C THR A 17 -18.29 13.25 1.40
N VAL A 18 -18.94 13.02 2.53
CA VAL A 18 -18.29 12.51 3.75
C VAL A 18 -17.75 11.10 3.54
N LEU A 19 -18.58 10.18 3.01
CA LEU A 19 -18.13 8.80 2.77
C LEU A 19 -17.16 8.70 1.59
N GLY A 20 -17.25 9.62 0.61
CA GLY A 20 -16.24 9.82 -0.42
C GLY A 20 -14.88 10.27 0.14
N ALA A 21 -14.88 11.14 1.15
CA ALA A 21 -13.63 11.52 1.83
C ALA A 21 -13.07 10.36 2.68
N ILE A 22 -13.92 9.67 3.42
CA ILE A 22 -13.52 8.53 4.27
C ILE A 22 -12.93 7.38 3.43
N THR A 23 -13.49 7.09 2.25
CA THR A 23 -12.99 6.03 1.38
C THR A 23 -11.54 6.23 0.99
N ASN A 24 -11.05 7.48 0.90
CA ASN A 24 -9.66 7.78 0.56
C ASN A 24 -8.66 7.22 1.58
N CYS A 25 -9.09 6.95 2.83
CA CYS A 25 -8.24 6.26 3.81
C CYS A 25 -7.80 4.86 3.36
N GLY A 26 -8.56 4.22 2.46
CA GLY A 26 -8.21 2.96 1.80
C GLY A 26 -7.53 3.14 0.44
N GLY A 27 -7.31 4.37 -0.01
CA GLY A 27 -6.61 4.65 -1.27
C GLY A 27 -5.14 4.21 -1.22
N GLU A 28 -4.60 3.81 -2.39
CA GLU A 28 -3.20 3.39 -2.50
C GLU A 28 -2.22 4.49 -2.07
N ILE A 29 -2.49 5.74 -2.46
CA ILE A 29 -1.63 6.89 -2.14
C ILE A 29 -1.58 7.11 -0.62
N VAL A 30 -2.72 7.05 0.06
CA VAL A 30 -2.79 7.22 1.52
C VAL A 30 -2.09 6.08 2.24
N PHE A 31 -2.32 4.83 1.82
CA PHE A 31 -1.60 3.68 2.37
C PHE A 31 -0.08 3.86 2.24
N MET A 32 0.41 4.17 1.03
CA MET A 32 1.85 4.34 0.80
C MET A 32 2.43 5.50 1.60
N ALA A 33 1.75 6.65 1.66
CA ALA A 33 2.20 7.80 2.43
C ALA A 33 2.30 7.48 3.93
N VAL A 34 1.26 6.85 4.50
CA VAL A 34 1.23 6.47 5.92
C VAL A 34 2.34 5.44 6.22
N ALA A 35 2.49 4.41 5.39
CA ALA A 35 3.50 3.38 5.58
C ALA A 35 4.92 3.96 5.52
N ILE A 36 5.20 4.84 4.55
CA ILE A 36 6.50 5.51 4.38
C ILE A 36 6.78 6.46 5.54
N ILE A 37 5.80 7.28 5.96
CA ILE A 37 5.97 8.19 7.12
C ILE A 37 6.26 7.39 8.39
N VAL A 38 5.53 6.30 8.63
CA VAL A 38 5.80 5.42 9.78
C VAL A 38 7.20 4.82 9.69
N PHE A 39 7.60 4.34 8.51
CA PHE A 39 8.92 3.76 8.27
C PHE A 39 10.07 4.76 8.51
N TRP A 40 9.91 5.99 8.09
CA TRP A 40 10.95 7.02 8.22
C TRP A 40 10.98 7.72 9.58
N CYS A 41 9.82 7.91 10.21
CA CYS A 41 9.68 8.85 11.31
C CYS A 41 9.28 8.21 12.65
N VAL A 42 8.75 6.99 12.64
CA VAL A 42 8.18 6.36 13.84
C VAL A 42 8.91 5.07 14.20
N SER A 43 8.88 4.09 13.30
CA SER A 43 9.46 2.76 13.54
C SER A 43 9.75 2.05 12.22
N LYS A 44 11.00 1.70 12.00
CA LYS A 44 11.45 0.91 10.85
C LYS A 44 10.70 -0.42 10.76
N SER A 45 10.61 -1.14 11.88
CA SER A 45 9.97 -2.45 11.94
C SER A 45 8.46 -2.37 11.65
N CYS A 46 7.77 -1.35 12.19
CA CYS A 46 6.37 -1.09 11.88
C CYS A 46 6.16 -0.75 10.40
N GLY A 47 7.04 0.09 9.81
CA GLY A 47 7.00 0.41 8.39
C GLY A 47 7.17 -0.80 7.50
N TYR A 48 8.15 -1.67 7.76
CA TYR A 48 8.31 -2.94 7.03
C TYR A 48 7.10 -3.84 7.19
N TYR A 49 6.52 -3.91 8.39
CA TYR A 49 5.29 -4.67 8.63
C TYR A 49 4.13 -4.17 7.76
N MET A 50 3.88 -2.86 7.75
CA MET A 50 2.83 -2.24 6.93
C MET A 50 3.04 -2.50 5.44
N LEU A 51 4.26 -2.28 4.93
CA LEU A 51 4.59 -2.51 3.52
C LEU A 51 4.43 -3.99 3.14
N THR A 52 4.84 -4.91 4.02
CA THR A 52 4.67 -6.35 3.79
C THR A 52 3.20 -6.75 3.71
N VAL A 53 2.38 -6.34 4.68
CA VAL A 53 0.92 -6.60 4.66
C VAL A 53 0.28 -5.99 3.42
N GLY A 54 0.70 -4.77 3.04
CA GLY A 54 0.22 -4.09 1.84
C GLY A 54 0.58 -4.82 0.56
N PHE A 55 1.85 -5.17 0.36
CA PHE A 55 2.29 -5.84 -0.88
C PHE A 55 1.73 -7.25 -1.00
N VAL A 56 1.80 -8.07 0.05
CA VAL A 56 1.20 -9.42 0.03
C VAL A 56 -0.30 -9.33 -0.20
N GLY A 57 -1.00 -8.45 0.54
CA GLY A 57 -2.43 -8.26 0.38
C GLY A 57 -2.82 -7.79 -1.02
N THR A 58 -2.03 -6.89 -1.62
CA THR A 58 -2.29 -6.40 -2.98
C THR A 58 -2.00 -7.48 -4.03
N ILE A 59 -0.92 -8.27 -3.90
CA ILE A 59 -0.63 -9.40 -4.81
C ILE A 59 -1.81 -10.38 -4.79
N VAL A 60 -2.25 -10.80 -3.59
CA VAL A 60 -3.39 -11.72 -3.44
C VAL A 60 -4.67 -11.10 -4.02
N ASN A 61 -4.94 -9.83 -3.72
CA ASN A 61 -6.10 -9.12 -4.24
C ASN A 61 -6.12 -9.06 -5.78
N GLN A 62 -5.02 -8.69 -6.40
CA GLN A 62 -4.91 -8.58 -7.85
C GLN A 62 -4.95 -9.95 -8.54
N PHE A 63 -4.35 -10.98 -7.94
CA PHE A 63 -4.47 -12.35 -8.40
C PHE A 63 -5.94 -12.81 -8.40
N LEU A 64 -6.65 -12.64 -7.29
CA LEU A 64 -8.06 -13.02 -7.17
C LEU A 64 -8.95 -12.24 -8.16
N LYS A 65 -8.63 -10.97 -8.47
CA LYS A 65 -9.34 -10.20 -9.50
C LYS A 65 -9.26 -10.87 -10.87
N LEU A 66 -8.10 -11.35 -11.27
CA LEU A 66 -7.90 -12.02 -12.56
C LEU A 66 -8.46 -13.45 -12.58
N VAL A 67 -8.50 -14.14 -11.43
CA VAL A 67 -9.09 -15.48 -11.31
C VAL A 67 -10.62 -15.42 -11.41
N PHE A 68 -11.26 -14.59 -10.57
CA PHE A 68 -12.71 -14.56 -10.46
C PHE A 68 -13.40 -13.65 -11.48
N ARG A 69 -12.75 -12.60 -11.94
CA ARG A 69 -13.23 -11.66 -12.99
C ARG A 69 -14.64 -11.13 -12.77
N ILE A 70 -15.03 -10.92 -11.50
CA ILE A 70 -16.36 -10.45 -11.15
C ILE A 70 -16.52 -8.99 -11.59
N PRO A 71 -17.50 -8.66 -12.46
CA PRO A 71 -17.72 -7.29 -12.91
C PRO A 71 -18.21 -6.40 -11.77
N ARG A 72 -18.00 -5.10 -11.92
CA ARG A 72 -18.47 -4.09 -10.97
C ARG A 72 -19.99 -4.05 -10.90
N PRO A 73 -20.61 -3.61 -9.77
CA PRO A 73 -22.04 -3.56 -9.60
C PRO A 73 -22.79 -2.86 -10.75
N TRP A 74 -22.29 -1.73 -11.23
CA TRP A 74 -22.89 -0.96 -12.35
C TRP A 74 -22.67 -1.57 -13.73
N VAL A 75 -21.71 -2.49 -13.87
CA VAL A 75 -21.50 -3.27 -15.10
C VAL A 75 -22.43 -4.48 -15.11
N LYS A 76 -22.64 -5.09 -13.93
CA LYS A 76 -23.52 -6.24 -13.75
C LYS A 76 -25.00 -5.85 -13.85
N ASP A 77 -25.34 -4.65 -13.43
CA ASP A 77 -26.69 -4.11 -13.39
C ASP A 77 -26.65 -2.67 -13.89
N PRO A 78 -26.94 -2.42 -15.20
CA PRO A 78 -26.86 -1.10 -15.82
C PRO A 78 -27.81 -0.05 -15.21
N ASP A 79 -28.90 -0.48 -14.57
CA ASP A 79 -29.85 0.41 -13.91
C ASP A 79 -29.34 0.88 -12.53
N PHE A 80 -28.33 0.19 -12.00
CA PHE A 80 -27.75 0.55 -10.70
C PHE A 80 -26.80 1.73 -10.82
N ARG A 81 -27.16 2.87 -10.24
CA ARG A 81 -26.33 4.08 -10.21
C ARG A 81 -25.37 4.08 -9.03
N ILE A 82 -24.16 4.51 -9.27
CA ILE A 82 -23.11 4.69 -8.23
C ILE A 82 -22.96 6.17 -7.89
N VAL A 83 -22.22 6.48 -6.82
CA VAL A 83 -21.73 7.85 -6.59
C VAL A 83 -20.55 8.08 -7.53
N GLU A 84 -20.70 8.94 -8.53
CA GLU A 84 -19.78 9.08 -9.66
C GLU A 84 -18.36 9.48 -9.26
N SER A 85 -18.18 10.25 -8.18
CA SER A 85 -16.85 10.61 -7.66
C SER A 85 -16.00 9.38 -7.30
N ALA A 86 -16.60 8.23 -6.99
CA ALA A 86 -15.88 7.01 -6.65
C ALA A 86 -15.48 6.17 -7.87
N ARG A 87 -15.96 6.51 -9.09
CA ARG A 87 -15.71 5.74 -10.31
C ARG A 87 -14.23 5.74 -10.71
N ALA A 88 -13.56 6.89 -10.62
CA ALA A 88 -12.17 7.05 -11.06
C ALA A 88 -11.18 6.11 -10.35
N GLU A 89 -11.42 5.83 -9.06
CA GLU A 89 -10.59 4.93 -8.27
C GLU A 89 -11.07 3.47 -8.32
N ALA A 90 -12.22 3.21 -8.90
CA ALA A 90 -12.79 1.88 -9.01
C ALA A 90 -12.30 1.16 -10.28
N THR A 91 -11.00 1.00 -10.45
CA THR A 91 -10.38 0.32 -11.59
C THR A 91 -10.39 -1.21 -11.43
N GLY A 92 -10.32 -1.92 -12.55
CA GLY A 92 -10.28 -3.39 -12.56
C GLY A 92 -11.59 -4.05 -12.10
N TYR A 93 -11.55 -5.36 -11.98
CA TYR A 93 -12.67 -6.18 -11.50
C TYR A 93 -13.09 -5.82 -10.06
N SER A 94 -14.35 -6.15 -9.71
CA SER A 94 -14.93 -5.81 -8.41
C SER A 94 -14.30 -6.58 -7.25
N PHE A 95 -14.21 -7.89 -7.39
CA PHE A 95 -13.81 -8.82 -6.33
C PHE A 95 -12.32 -9.13 -6.34
N PRO A 96 -11.63 -9.03 -5.20
CA PRO A 96 -12.05 -8.42 -3.93
C PRO A 96 -11.74 -6.91 -3.86
N SER A 97 -12.15 -6.23 -2.76
CA SER A 97 -12.01 -4.77 -2.61
C SER A 97 -10.58 -4.33 -2.28
N GLY A 98 -9.94 -3.56 -3.18
CA GLY A 98 -8.59 -3.03 -2.95
C GLY A 98 -8.52 -2.01 -1.81
N HIS A 99 -9.49 -1.09 -1.71
CA HIS A 99 -9.54 -0.10 -0.62
C HIS A 99 -9.69 -0.76 0.76
N THR A 100 -10.52 -1.79 0.88
CA THR A 100 -10.65 -2.56 2.12
C THR A 100 -9.34 -3.27 2.46
N GLN A 101 -8.60 -3.79 1.48
CA GLN A 101 -7.29 -4.40 1.70
C GLN A 101 -6.26 -3.37 2.18
N ASN A 102 -6.20 -2.20 1.54
CA ASN A 102 -5.23 -1.15 1.86
C ASN A 102 -5.45 -0.52 3.24
N VAL A 103 -6.71 -0.34 3.67
CA VAL A 103 -7.00 0.21 5.00
C VAL A 103 -6.54 -0.74 6.12
N PHE A 104 -6.51 -2.06 5.88
CA PHE A 104 -5.90 -3.01 6.81
C PHE A 104 -4.37 -2.89 6.81
N ALA A 105 -3.74 -2.71 5.66
CA ALA A 105 -2.29 -2.54 5.57
C ALA A 105 -1.81 -1.27 6.28
N SER A 106 -2.61 -0.20 6.30
CA SER A 106 -2.32 1.03 7.05
C SER A 106 -2.83 0.96 8.49
N PHE A 107 -4.14 1.11 8.68
CA PHE A 107 -4.74 1.26 10.02
C PHE A 107 -4.83 -0.06 10.79
N GLY A 108 -4.98 -1.20 10.11
CA GLY A 108 -4.95 -2.51 10.74
C GLY A 108 -3.58 -2.79 11.39
N CYS A 109 -2.51 -2.54 10.64
CA CYS A 109 -1.14 -2.69 11.15
C CYS A 109 -0.84 -1.70 12.29
N LEU A 110 -1.21 -0.42 12.14
CA LEU A 110 -1.06 0.58 13.20
C LEU A 110 -1.83 0.21 14.47
N GLY A 111 -3.08 -0.21 14.33
CA GLY A 111 -3.92 -0.65 15.45
C GLY A 111 -3.34 -1.87 16.16
N ARG A 112 -2.75 -2.82 15.41
CA ARG A 112 -2.08 -3.99 15.97
C ARG A 112 -0.76 -3.66 16.65
N TRP A 113 -0.01 -2.68 16.10
CA TRP A 113 1.30 -2.25 16.60
C TRP A 113 1.20 -1.41 17.86
N THR A 114 0.22 -0.49 17.94
CA THR A 114 0.07 0.44 19.05
C THR A 114 -0.33 -0.24 20.37
N ARG A 115 0.18 0.26 21.48
CA ARG A 115 -0.26 -0.14 22.83
C ARG A 115 -1.42 0.72 23.37
N ARG A 116 -1.75 1.85 22.69
CA ARG A 116 -2.75 2.81 23.14
C ARG A 116 -4.15 2.36 22.69
N THR A 117 -5.04 2.07 23.65
CA THR A 117 -6.40 1.56 23.35
C THR A 117 -7.22 2.52 22.50
N TRP A 118 -7.18 3.82 22.79
CA TRP A 118 -7.93 4.81 21.99
C TRP A 118 -7.53 4.79 20.51
N LEU A 119 -6.21 4.63 20.23
CA LEU A 119 -5.73 4.58 18.84
C LEU A 119 -6.16 3.28 18.13
N ARG A 120 -6.24 2.15 18.88
CA ARG A 120 -6.82 0.90 18.34
C ARG A 120 -8.27 1.08 17.94
N VAL A 121 -9.05 1.76 18.79
CA VAL A 121 -10.47 2.05 18.51
C VAL A 121 -10.58 2.95 17.27
N VAL A 122 -9.81 4.02 17.18
CA VAL A 122 -9.78 4.89 16.00
C VAL A 122 -9.44 4.10 14.74
N CYS A 123 -8.40 3.28 14.77
CA CYS A 123 -8.04 2.43 13.63
C CYS A 123 -9.18 1.49 13.22
N ALA A 124 -9.83 0.84 14.20
CA ALA A 124 -10.95 -0.06 13.93
C ALA A 124 -12.13 0.69 13.29
N VAL A 125 -12.47 1.88 13.80
CA VAL A 125 -13.53 2.74 13.23
C VAL A 125 -13.19 3.14 11.80
N VAL A 126 -11.97 3.57 11.51
CA VAL A 126 -11.54 3.93 10.15
C VAL A 126 -11.66 2.73 9.20
N ILE A 127 -11.24 1.53 9.63
CA ILE A 127 -11.37 0.31 8.81
C ILE A 127 -12.83 0.03 8.48
N VAL A 128 -13.71 0.03 9.48
CA VAL A 128 -15.13 -0.27 9.29
C VAL A 128 -15.81 0.78 8.41
N LEU A 129 -15.56 2.06 8.66
CA LEU A 129 -16.12 3.15 7.86
C LEU A 129 -15.62 3.12 6.42
N THR A 130 -14.34 2.85 6.19
CA THR A 130 -13.78 2.69 4.82
C THR A 130 -14.41 1.50 4.12
N ALA A 131 -14.52 0.35 4.77
CA ALA A 131 -15.15 -0.83 4.22
C ALA A 131 -16.64 -0.59 3.88
N PHE A 132 -17.38 0.05 4.78
CA PHE A 132 -18.78 0.44 4.58
C PHE A 132 -18.94 1.44 3.42
N SER A 133 -18.07 2.44 3.33
CA SER A 133 -18.14 3.46 2.28
C SER A 133 -18.09 2.84 0.88
N ARG A 134 -17.35 1.73 0.68
CA ARG A 134 -17.28 1.07 -0.65
C ARG A 134 -18.62 0.49 -1.10
N MET A 135 -19.41 -0.01 -0.15
CA MET A 135 -20.77 -0.50 -0.43
C MET A 135 -21.75 0.65 -0.61
N TYR A 136 -21.68 1.67 0.25
CA TYR A 136 -22.53 2.86 0.16
C TYR A 136 -22.34 3.60 -1.19
N LEU A 137 -21.09 3.81 -1.60
CA LEU A 137 -20.76 4.44 -2.89
C LEU A 137 -21.17 3.57 -4.09
N GLY A 138 -21.47 2.30 -3.87
CA GLY A 138 -21.97 1.37 -4.87
C GLY A 138 -20.90 0.71 -5.72
N VAL A 139 -19.62 0.82 -5.34
CA VAL A 139 -18.49 0.33 -6.15
C VAL A 139 -18.05 -1.09 -5.82
N HIS A 140 -18.53 -1.66 -4.71
CA HIS A 140 -18.26 -3.03 -4.27
C HIS A 140 -19.48 -3.67 -3.62
N THR A 141 -19.60 -4.99 -3.77
CA THR A 141 -20.61 -5.80 -3.06
C THR A 141 -20.15 -6.14 -1.64
N PRO A 142 -21.07 -6.60 -0.76
CA PRO A 142 -20.70 -7.12 0.57
C PRO A 142 -19.68 -8.26 0.51
N LEU A 143 -19.75 -9.11 -0.53
CA LEU A 143 -18.80 -10.21 -0.73
C LEU A 143 -17.40 -9.69 -1.01
N ASP A 144 -17.26 -8.68 -1.90
CA ASP A 144 -15.97 -8.07 -2.23
C ASP A 144 -15.28 -7.49 -0.99
N VAL A 145 -16.08 -6.80 -0.17
CA VAL A 145 -15.63 -6.16 1.07
C VAL A 145 -15.31 -7.20 2.14
N GLY A 146 -16.19 -8.18 2.34
CA GLY A 146 -16.06 -9.22 3.37
C GLY A 146 -14.82 -10.09 3.16
N VAL A 147 -14.55 -10.50 1.91
CA VAL A 147 -13.35 -11.30 1.60
C VAL A 147 -12.08 -10.49 1.83
N SER A 148 -12.02 -9.22 1.37
CA SER A 148 -10.86 -8.36 1.63
C SER A 148 -10.67 -8.07 3.11
N PHE A 149 -11.76 -7.92 3.87
CA PHE A 149 -11.72 -7.76 5.31
C PHE A 149 -11.09 -8.99 5.99
N GLY A 150 -11.54 -10.19 5.62
CA GLY A 150 -10.97 -11.44 6.12
C GLY A 150 -9.49 -11.61 5.79
N ILE A 151 -9.10 -11.38 4.53
CA ILE A 151 -7.69 -11.43 4.09
C ILE A 151 -6.86 -10.40 4.88
N GLY A 152 -7.32 -9.17 4.98
CA GLY A 152 -6.63 -8.10 5.72
C GLY A 152 -6.43 -8.46 7.19
N LEU A 153 -7.47 -8.99 7.83
CA LEU A 153 -7.42 -9.44 9.23
C LEU A 153 -6.37 -10.55 9.41
N VAL A 154 -6.42 -11.60 8.56
CA VAL A 154 -5.47 -12.71 8.62
C VAL A 154 -4.04 -12.21 8.45
N LEU A 155 -3.75 -11.38 7.44
CA LEU A 155 -2.41 -10.88 7.19
C LEU A 155 -1.88 -10.02 8.34
N VAL A 156 -2.72 -9.13 8.90
CA VAL A 156 -2.34 -8.29 10.05
C VAL A 156 -1.95 -9.15 11.25
N PHE A 157 -2.71 -10.17 11.58
CA PHE A 157 -2.40 -10.97 12.77
C PHE A 157 -1.32 -12.02 12.52
N ALA A 158 -1.31 -12.68 11.37
CA ALA A 158 -0.34 -13.73 11.04
C ALA A 158 1.08 -13.20 10.83
N LEU A 159 1.23 -12.01 10.23
CA LEU A 159 2.55 -11.45 9.95
C LEU A 159 3.14 -10.64 11.13
N TYR A 160 2.31 -10.13 12.06
CA TYR A 160 2.78 -9.32 13.19
C TYR A 160 3.93 -9.95 14.00
N PRO A 161 3.90 -11.25 14.36
CA PRO A 161 4.98 -11.86 15.14
C PRO A 161 6.35 -11.82 14.46
N LEU A 162 6.39 -11.78 13.11
CA LEU A 162 7.64 -11.72 12.36
C LEU A 162 8.37 -10.39 12.50
N PHE A 163 7.62 -9.31 12.81
CA PHE A 163 8.15 -7.95 12.90
C PHE A 163 8.35 -7.44 14.31
N ARG A 164 7.69 -8.06 15.30
CA ARG A 164 7.76 -7.67 16.70
C ARG A 164 9.19 -7.74 17.24
N ASP A 165 9.94 -8.78 16.88
CA ASP A 165 11.27 -9.09 17.36
C ASP A 165 12.30 -9.13 16.23
N ILE A 166 12.18 -8.23 15.25
CA ILE A 166 12.99 -8.21 14.02
C ILE A 166 14.49 -8.04 14.31
N ASP A 167 14.84 -7.24 15.33
CA ASP A 167 16.23 -6.95 15.66
C ASP A 167 16.96 -8.18 16.21
N SER A 168 16.24 -9.08 16.89
CA SER A 168 16.76 -10.34 17.38
C SER A 168 16.91 -11.41 16.30
N HIS A 169 16.15 -11.31 15.20
CA HIS A 169 16.11 -12.32 14.15
C HIS A 169 16.07 -11.69 12.74
N PRO A 170 17.09 -10.90 12.36
CA PRO A 170 17.07 -10.13 11.11
C PRO A 170 16.95 -10.99 9.86
N ASN A 171 17.47 -12.22 9.90
CA ASN A 171 17.42 -13.13 8.74
C ASN A 171 16.00 -13.59 8.38
N ARG A 172 15.02 -13.49 9.30
CA ARG A 172 13.63 -13.85 9.00
C ARG A 172 13.05 -13.00 7.87
N LEU A 173 13.43 -11.72 7.79
CA LEU A 173 12.93 -10.85 6.72
C LEU A 173 13.51 -11.19 5.35
N TYR A 174 14.73 -11.70 5.25
CA TYR A 174 15.24 -12.16 3.95
C TYR A 174 14.40 -13.32 3.42
N TRP A 175 14.04 -14.29 4.27
CA TRP A 175 13.16 -15.39 3.88
C TRP A 175 11.76 -14.91 3.53
N LEU A 176 11.21 -13.97 4.31
CA LEU A 176 9.88 -13.39 4.05
C LEU A 176 9.87 -12.64 2.72
N PHE A 177 10.85 -11.78 2.47
CA PHE A 177 10.94 -11.03 1.21
C PHE A 177 11.23 -11.94 0.02
N GLY A 178 12.02 -12.99 0.23
CA GLY A 178 12.20 -14.06 -0.77
C GLY A 178 10.87 -14.74 -1.12
N ALA A 179 10.09 -15.13 -0.11
CA ALA A 179 8.76 -15.70 -0.32
C ALA A 179 7.80 -14.72 -1.02
N MET A 180 7.86 -13.43 -0.68
CA MET A 180 7.09 -12.39 -1.37
C MET A 180 7.51 -12.21 -2.83
N ALA A 181 8.81 -12.29 -3.12
CA ALA A 181 9.33 -12.24 -4.49
C ALA A 181 8.85 -13.44 -5.33
N VAL A 182 8.86 -14.64 -4.73
CA VAL A 182 8.29 -15.85 -5.36
C VAL A 182 6.79 -15.69 -5.61
N LEU A 183 6.04 -15.18 -4.63
CA LEU A 183 4.60 -14.91 -4.79
C LEU A 183 4.33 -13.86 -5.88
N GLY A 184 5.11 -12.78 -5.92
CA GLY A 184 5.02 -11.75 -6.96
C GLY A 184 5.37 -12.27 -8.35
N LEU A 185 6.40 -13.12 -8.45
CA LEU A 185 6.78 -13.80 -9.70
C LEU A 185 5.69 -14.78 -10.14
N ALA A 186 5.14 -15.57 -9.24
CA ALA A 186 4.04 -16.49 -9.55
C ALA A 186 2.82 -15.73 -10.08
N TYR A 187 2.47 -14.59 -9.46
CA TYR A 187 1.40 -13.72 -9.97
C TYR A 187 1.72 -13.15 -11.35
N LEU A 188 2.97 -12.73 -11.59
CA LEU A 188 3.40 -12.23 -12.91
C LEU A 188 3.29 -13.32 -13.98
N LEU A 189 3.82 -14.51 -13.70
CA LEU A 189 3.75 -15.65 -14.62
C LEU A 189 2.29 -16.04 -14.91
N PHE A 190 1.43 -16.05 -13.90
CA PHE A 190 0.00 -16.27 -14.09
C PHE A 190 -0.62 -15.20 -14.99
N ALA A 191 -0.35 -13.91 -14.75
CA ALA A 191 -0.93 -12.82 -15.53
C ALA A 191 -0.48 -12.82 -17.00
N GLU A 192 0.74 -13.29 -17.30
CA GLU A 192 1.28 -13.32 -18.67
C GLU A 192 0.99 -14.63 -19.41
N LEU A 193 1.11 -15.78 -18.73
CA LEU A 193 1.13 -17.09 -19.39
C LEU A 193 -0.22 -17.82 -19.34
N TRP A 194 -1.13 -17.43 -18.41
CA TRP A 194 -2.43 -18.10 -18.31
C TRP A 194 -3.27 -17.81 -19.57
N PRO A 195 -3.87 -18.85 -20.19
CA PRO A 195 -4.73 -18.68 -21.35
C PRO A 195 -6.10 -18.10 -20.92
N PHE A 196 -6.16 -16.76 -20.83
CA PHE A 196 -7.43 -16.10 -20.52
C PHE A 196 -8.43 -16.29 -21.66
N PRO A 197 -9.75 -16.46 -21.34
CA PRO A 197 -10.79 -16.55 -22.35
C PRO A 197 -10.82 -15.32 -23.28
N ALA A 198 -11.31 -15.51 -24.51
CA ALA A 198 -11.36 -14.44 -25.51
C ALA A 198 -12.29 -13.26 -25.13
N ASP A 199 -13.26 -13.52 -24.25
CA ASP A 199 -14.22 -12.53 -23.73
C ASP A 199 -13.70 -11.75 -22.50
N VAL A 200 -12.45 -11.99 -22.08
CA VAL A 200 -11.85 -11.24 -20.98
C VAL A 200 -11.78 -9.76 -21.31
N ASP A 201 -12.17 -8.90 -20.37
CA ASP A 201 -12.02 -7.46 -20.53
C ASP A 201 -10.53 -7.08 -20.66
N ALA A 202 -10.17 -6.58 -21.84
CA ALA A 202 -8.77 -6.29 -22.21
C ALA A 202 -8.15 -5.20 -21.31
N ALA A 203 -8.94 -4.20 -20.87
CA ALA A 203 -8.45 -3.13 -20.00
C ALA A 203 -8.16 -3.65 -18.59
N ASN A 204 -9.04 -4.50 -18.06
CA ASN A 204 -8.83 -5.15 -16.76
C ASN A 204 -7.63 -6.09 -16.77
N LEU A 205 -7.44 -6.87 -17.85
CA LEU A 205 -6.28 -7.75 -18.02
C LEU A 205 -4.98 -6.94 -18.14
N ALA A 206 -4.96 -5.89 -18.95
CA ALA A 206 -3.80 -4.99 -19.09
C ALA A 206 -3.44 -4.32 -17.75
N SER A 207 -4.46 -3.91 -16.97
CA SER A 207 -4.26 -3.38 -15.61
C SER A 207 -3.66 -4.44 -14.67
N GLY A 208 -4.16 -5.67 -14.71
CA GLY A 208 -3.64 -6.79 -13.92
C GLY A 208 -2.18 -7.11 -14.24
N ARG A 209 -1.83 -7.20 -15.53
CA ARG A 209 -0.44 -7.39 -15.99
C ARG A 209 0.47 -6.26 -15.49
N LYS A 210 0.09 -5.00 -15.74
CA LYS A 210 0.85 -3.85 -15.23
C LYS A 210 1.06 -3.91 -13.71
N ASN A 211 0.04 -4.29 -12.94
CA ASN A 211 0.15 -4.42 -11.49
C ASN A 211 1.11 -5.54 -11.08
N ALA A 212 1.17 -6.65 -11.82
CA ALA A 212 2.11 -7.74 -11.55
C ALA A 212 3.57 -7.28 -11.65
N TYR A 213 3.94 -6.58 -12.73
CA TYR A 213 5.29 -5.99 -12.85
C TYR A 213 5.58 -4.96 -11.76
N THR A 214 4.61 -4.10 -11.46
CA THR A 214 4.74 -3.06 -10.44
C THR A 214 5.02 -3.65 -9.06
N LEU A 215 4.25 -4.65 -8.65
CA LEU A 215 4.35 -5.27 -7.34
C LEU A 215 5.65 -6.08 -7.20
N LEU A 216 6.01 -6.85 -8.23
CA LEU A 216 7.28 -7.58 -8.23
C LEU A 216 8.46 -6.61 -8.12
N GLY A 217 8.45 -5.51 -8.88
CA GLY A 217 9.47 -4.46 -8.80
C GLY A 217 9.57 -3.84 -7.40
N ALA A 218 8.43 -3.53 -6.78
CA ALA A 218 8.40 -2.98 -5.43
C ALA A 218 8.97 -3.96 -4.38
N VAL A 219 8.62 -5.25 -4.46
CA VAL A 219 9.14 -6.28 -3.56
C VAL A 219 10.66 -6.46 -3.74
N LEU A 220 11.15 -6.53 -4.97
CA LEU A 220 12.58 -6.62 -5.25
C LEU A 220 13.34 -5.39 -4.74
N GLY A 221 12.78 -4.19 -4.97
CA GLY A 221 13.33 -2.95 -4.43
C GLY A 221 13.38 -2.93 -2.90
N MET A 222 12.34 -3.44 -2.23
CA MET A 222 12.29 -3.56 -0.77
C MET A 222 13.32 -4.56 -0.24
N THR A 223 13.48 -5.70 -0.91
CA THR A 223 14.49 -6.72 -0.56
C THR A 223 15.89 -6.14 -0.64
N PHE A 224 16.21 -5.46 -1.74
CA PHE A 224 17.51 -4.81 -1.92
C PHE A 224 17.73 -3.70 -0.88
N SER A 225 16.72 -2.87 -0.61
CA SER A 225 16.79 -1.79 0.38
C SER A 225 17.03 -2.33 1.80
N TYR A 226 16.40 -3.45 2.16
CA TYR A 226 16.63 -4.10 3.44
C TYR A 226 18.08 -4.59 3.56
N TRP A 227 18.63 -5.25 2.52
CA TRP A 227 20.02 -5.64 2.46
C TRP A 227 20.96 -4.42 2.59
N LEU A 228 20.68 -3.35 1.85
CA LEU A 228 21.46 -2.11 1.87
C LEU A 228 21.46 -1.47 3.27
N ASP A 229 20.29 -1.40 3.90
CA ASP A 229 20.17 -0.86 5.26
C ASP A 229 20.94 -1.71 6.28
N ARG A 230 20.79 -3.04 6.22
CA ARG A 230 21.47 -3.96 7.15
C ARG A 230 22.97 -3.98 7.00
N ARG A 231 23.49 -3.71 5.81
CA ARG A 231 24.93 -3.80 5.50
C ARG A 231 25.65 -2.46 5.64
N TYR A 232 25.00 -1.35 5.29
CA TYR A 232 25.68 -0.08 5.14
C TYR A 232 25.00 1.10 5.82
N VAL A 233 23.67 1.22 5.75
CA VAL A 233 22.98 2.46 6.13
C VAL A 233 22.72 2.54 7.63
N HIS A 234 22.12 1.49 8.20
CA HIS A 234 21.77 1.38 9.64
C HIS A 234 21.05 2.63 10.15
N PHE A 235 20.10 3.19 9.37
CA PHE A 235 19.49 4.46 9.70
C PHE A 235 18.68 4.40 11.01
N ASP A 236 18.68 5.54 11.72
CA ASP A 236 17.83 5.81 12.87
C ASP A 236 16.67 6.72 12.45
N VAL A 237 15.49 6.45 12.96
CA VAL A 237 14.27 7.24 12.68
C VAL A 237 14.22 8.53 13.48
N ARG A 238 15.01 8.66 14.57
CA ARG A 238 14.94 9.75 15.55
C ARG A 238 15.41 11.09 14.98
N ALA A 239 14.58 12.11 15.11
CA ALA A 239 14.90 13.50 14.86
C ALA A 239 13.94 14.40 15.64
N VAL A 240 14.23 15.71 15.75
CA VAL A 240 13.27 16.68 16.30
C VAL A 240 12.05 16.81 15.40
N TRP A 241 10.90 17.20 15.95
CA TRP A 241 9.61 17.15 15.25
C TRP A 241 9.61 17.86 13.88
N TRP A 242 10.17 19.08 13.80
CA TRP A 242 10.22 19.83 12.54
C TRP A 242 11.16 19.19 11.50
N ALA A 243 12.28 18.56 11.95
CA ALA A 243 13.16 17.81 11.07
C ALA A 243 12.47 16.51 10.56
N GLN A 244 11.60 15.89 11.37
CA GLN A 244 10.75 14.78 10.91
C GLN A 244 9.78 15.22 9.81
N VAL A 245 9.12 16.38 9.99
CA VAL A 245 8.23 16.93 8.96
C VAL A 245 9.01 17.23 7.67
N LEU A 246 10.15 17.92 7.78
CA LEU A 246 11.00 18.24 6.62
C LEU A 246 11.48 16.98 5.90
N LYS A 247 11.95 15.98 6.64
CA LYS A 247 12.37 14.67 6.12
C LYS A 247 11.22 13.97 5.37
N ALA A 248 10.02 13.94 5.95
CA ALA A 248 8.86 13.30 5.33
C ALA A 248 8.42 14.05 4.07
N VAL A 249 8.27 15.38 4.14
CA VAL A 249 7.81 16.20 3.00
C VAL A 249 8.78 16.13 1.83
N LEU A 250 10.08 16.35 2.06
CA LEU A 250 11.08 16.28 1.00
C LEU A 250 11.19 14.89 0.39
N GLY A 251 11.25 13.85 1.25
CA GLY A 251 11.34 12.48 0.78
C GLY A 251 10.13 12.05 -0.05
N LEU A 252 8.91 12.38 0.37
CA LEU A 252 7.70 12.10 -0.40
C LEU A 252 7.67 12.88 -1.71
N ALA A 253 8.02 14.17 -1.69
CA ALA A 253 8.06 15.00 -2.90
C ALA A 253 9.03 14.43 -3.93
N ILE A 254 10.25 14.03 -3.52
CA ILE A 254 11.22 13.42 -4.42
C ILE A 254 10.73 12.06 -4.91
N THR A 255 10.15 11.23 -4.05
CA THR A 255 9.63 9.91 -4.44
C THR A 255 8.51 10.03 -5.48
N ILE A 256 7.59 10.99 -5.29
CA ILE A 256 6.53 11.29 -6.28
C ILE A 256 7.12 11.85 -7.57
N GLY A 257 8.13 12.75 -7.46
CA GLY A 257 8.86 13.28 -8.60
C GLY A 257 9.52 12.17 -9.43
N LEU A 258 10.22 11.24 -8.78
CA LEU A 258 10.82 10.07 -9.43
C LEU A 258 9.78 9.20 -10.15
N ARG A 259 8.62 8.97 -9.53
CA ARG A 259 7.51 8.24 -10.15
C ARG A 259 7.10 8.84 -11.50
N THR A 260 7.07 10.17 -11.56
CA THR A 260 6.63 10.91 -12.74
C THR A 260 7.74 10.99 -13.79
N VAL A 261 8.94 11.41 -13.38
CA VAL A 261 10.08 11.63 -14.28
C VAL A 261 10.57 10.34 -14.93
N LEU A 262 10.63 9.23 -14.17
CA LEU A 262 11.12 7.94 -14.71
C LEU A 262 10.11 7.25 -15.63
N LYS A 263 8.84 7.68 -15.69
CA LYS A 263 7.81 6.97 -16.47
C LYS A 263 8.11 6.98 -17.98
N ALA A 264 8.26 8.15 -18.57
CA ALA A 264 8.44 8.26 -20.01
C ALA A 264 9.78 7.69 -20.50
N PRO A 265 10.94 7.99 -19.87
CA PRO A 265 12.21 7.42 -20.32
C PRO A 265 12.26 5.90 -20.22
N LEU A 266 11.77 5.31 -19.13
CA LEU A 266 11.80 3.85 -18.98
C LEU A 266 10.85 3.16 -19.94
N LEU A 267 9.67 3.73 -20.21
CA LEU A 267 8.76 3.19 -21.23
C LEU A 267 9.40 3.24 -22.61
N ALA A 268 10.08 4.34 -22.97
CA ALA A 268 10.79 4.45 -24.25
C ALA A 268 11.93 3.42 -24.36
N LEU A 269 12.76 3.31 -23.33
CA LEU A 269 13.87 2.33 -23.29
C LEU A 269 13.40 0.88 -23.39
N CYS A 270 12.23 0.56 -22.81
CA CYS A 270 11.67 -0.79 -22.83
C CYS A 270 10.69 -1.03 -24.00
N GLY A 271 10.64 -0.16 -24.99
CA GLY A 271 9.75 -0.32 -26.16
C GLY A 271 8.26 -0.36 -25.78
N GLY A 272 7.84 0.34 -24.72
CA GLY A 272 6.47 0.33 -24.21
C GLY A 272 6.11 -0.88 -23.33
N HIS A 273 7.02 -1.83 -23.15
CA HIS A 273 6.75 -3.04 -22.38
C HIS A 273 6.61 -2.78 -20.88
N ASN A 274 5.75 -3.57 -20.19
CA ASN A 274 5.46 -3.42 -18.77
C ASN A 274 6.67 -3.62 -17.83
N ILE A 275 7.78 -4.18 -18.31
CA ILE A 275 9.04 -4.30 -17.55
C ILE A 275 9.55 -2.92 -17.08
N ALA A 276 9.23 -1.85 -17.83
CA ALA A 276 9.48 -0.47 -17.43
C ALA A 276 8.85 -0.14 -16.07
N ASN A 277 7.66 -0.70 -15.76
CA ASN A 277 7.00 -0.52 -14.47
C ASN A 277 7.74 -1.27 -13.36
N LEU A 278 8.23 -2.48 -13.62
CA LEU A 278 9.04 -3.24 -12.66
C LEU A 278 10.29 -2.44 -12.26
N ILE A 279 11.06 -1.99 -13.27
CA ILE A 279 12.29 -1.22 -13.03
C ILE A 279 11.97 0.09 -12.29
N ARG A 280 10.94 0.82 -12.74
CA ARG A 280 10.54 2.09 -12.13
C ARG A 280 10.20 1.94 -10.65
N TYR A 281 9.36 0.95 -10.30
CA TYR A 281 8.93 0.76 -8.91
C TYR A 281 10.05 0.17 -8.04
N ALA A 282 10.93 -0.67 -8.59
CA ALA A 282 12.14 -1.10 -7.90
C ALA A 282 13.02 0.10 -7.53
N LEU A 283 13.31 0.99 -8.50
CA LEU A 283 14.11 2.20 -8.28
C LEU A 283 13.46 3.15 -7.27
N MET A 284 12.13 3.34 -7.34
CA MET A 284 11.40 4.17 -6.37
C MET A 284 11.51 3.63 -4.94
N VAL A 285 11.34 2.32 -4.76
CA VAL A 285 11.44 1.69 -3.44
C VAL A 285 12.88 1.68 -2.95
N ILE A 286 13.87 1.45 -3.82
CA ILE A 286 15.28 1.57 -3.48
C ILE A 286 15.61 3.00 -3.03
N PHE A 287 15.09 4.00 -3.71
CA PHE A 287 15.25 5.38 -3.27
C PHE A 287 14.60 5.60 -1.89
N ALA A 288 13.32 5.29 -1.74
CA ALA A 288 12.55 5.58 -0.53
C ALA A 288 13.02 4.79 0.70
N ALA A 289 13.40 3.51 0.53
CA ALA A 289 13.74 2.64 1.65
C ALA A 289 15.25 2.42 1.83
N GLY A 290 16.07 2.76 0.83
CA GLY A 290 17.53 2.58 0.88
C GLY A 290 18.31 3.89 0.81
N ILE A 291 18.16 4.66 -0.28
CA ILE A 291 18.99 5.85 -0.55
C ILE A 291 18.57 7.04 0.33
N TRP A 292 17.28 7.39 0.37
CA TRP A 292 16.79 8.49 1.18
C TRP A 292 17.15 8.36 2.67
N PRO A 293 17.03 7.17 3.29
CA PRO A 293 17.47 6.97 4.67
C PRO A 293 18.95 7.24 4.95
N MET A 294 19.83 7.24 3.95
CA MET A 294 21.24 7.65 4.14
C MET A 294 21.37 9.09 4.64
N THR A 295 20.40 9.94 4.35
CA THR A 295 20.37 11.34 4.80
C THR A 295 19.91 11.51 6.27
N PHE A 296 19.35 10.46 6.89
CA PHE A 296 18.70 10.57 8.21
C PHE A 296 19.67 10.91 9.34
N GLY A 297 20.93 10.53 9.21
CA GLY A 297 21.98 10.97 10.14
C GLY A 297 22.12 12.50 10.17
N TRP A 298 21.97 13.17 9.04
CA TRP A 298 21.97 14.62 8.96
C TRP A 298 20.72 15.22 9.63
N PHE A 299 19.52 14.73 9.31
CA PHE A 299 18.27 15.16 9.96
C PHE A 299 18.27 14.94 11.47
N GLY A 300 18.88 13.86 11.96
CA GLY A 300 19.01 13.56 13.39
C GLY A 300 19.93 14.52 14.15
N ARG A 301 20.82 15.25 13.44
CA ARG A 301 21.70 16.29 14.03
C ARG A 301 21.05 17.65 14.09
N LEU A 302 20.02 17.91 13.27
CA LEU A 302 19.32 19.18 13.26
C LEU A 302 18.62 19.42 14.60
N GLY A 303 18.77 20.64 15.16
CA GLY A 303 18.13 21.03 16.41
C GLY A 303 18.71 20.39 17.68
N ARG A 304 19.79 19.59 17.60
CA ARG A 304 20.58 19.24 18.78
C ARG A 304 21.49 20.42 19.10
N ASN A 305 21.30 21.04 20.26
CA ASN A 305 22.26 22.00 20.78
C ASN A 305 23.63 21.33 20.82
N LYS A 306 24.64 21.93 20.19
CA LYS A 306 26.02 21.50 20.40
C LYS A 306 26.26 21.59 21.92
N PRO A 307 26.90 20.61 22.59
CA PRO A 307 27.37 20.79 23.95
C PRO A 307 28.19 22.09 23.95
N VAL A 308 27.89 23.01 24.87
CA VAL A 308 28.68 24.19 25.09
C VAL A 308 30.07 23.70 25.48
N PRO A 309 31.16 24.03 24.71
CA PRO A 309 32.51 23.69 25.12
C PRO A 309 32.82 24.46 26.39
N GLY A 310 32.93 23.80 27.51
CA GLY A 310 33.44 24.42 28.74
C GLY A 310 32.50 24.47 29.92
N THR A 311 31.95 23.36 30.37
CA THR A 311 31.60 23.13 31.77
C THR A 311 32.12 21.72 32.12
N SER A 312 33.41 21.66 32.38
CA SER A 312 34.00 20.61 33.21
C SER A 312 33.80 21.07 34.67
N ASP A 313 32.90 20.45 35.38
CA ASP A 313 32.95 20.31 36.84
C ASP A 313 33.61 19.01 37.20
#